data_1bdb2d451086a7fc91b4528bd8963775
#
_entry.id   1bdb2d451086a7fc91b4528bd8963775
#
_cell.length_a   1.000
_cell.length_b   1.000
_cell.length_c   1.000
_cell.angle_alpha   90.00
_cell.angle_beta   90.00
_cell.angle_gamma   90.00
#
_symmetry.space_group_name_H-M   'P 1'
#
loop_
_entity.id
_entity.type
_entity.pdbx_description
1 polymer ?
#
loop_
_entity_poly.entity_id
_entity_poly.type
_entity_poly.pdbx_seq_one_letter_code
_entity_poly.pdbx_strand_id
1 'polypeptide(L)'
;MRPTAVPQPAVTSVTPDTGSVSGGTLTLRGDDLGRVTEVLIGGQSAAIVSATQHRVVVTVPAAQLFHAGSVPLVIKAKTKTVATKVSTYTYQVVTDVDRQMSYAMTYWQNYNTAQWGDFNPLGGDCANFVSQTLLARGWTMNSEWYSYDNGTNWSPAWGYVPAMDAYFQQNAAHLGLTEYPLSDRSSIKIGDLVVFFWKTGDTADHIMVVSGVRHVDGKILISMVGHNDDYDYRDLDTTITVDHPGATGHFWSIAN
;
A
#
# COMPACT_ATOMS: atom_id res chain seq x y z
N MET A 1 -39.13 -0.01 -39.92
CA MET A 1 -37.71 0.47 -39.74
C MET A 1 -36.93 -0.58 -39.01
N ARG A 2 -35.80 -1.08 -39.54
CA ARG A 2 -34.89 -1.94 -38.76
C ARG A 2 -34.26 -1.07 -37.68
N PRO A 3 -34.19 -1.52 -36.41
CA PRO A 3 -33.47 -0.80 -35.40
C PRO A 3 -32.00 -0.69 -35.83
N THR A 4 -31.49 0.53 -35.94
CA THR A 4 -30.07 0.76 -36.18
C THR A 4 -29.28 0.11 -35.01
N ALA A 5 -28.38 -0.78 -35.35
CA ALA A 5 -27.55 -1.43 -34.34
C ALA A 5 -26.80 -0.35 -33.53
N VAL A 6 -26.95 -0.39 -32.23
CA VAL A 6 -26.25 0.54 -31.32
C VAL A 6 -24.75 0.25 -31.43
N PRO A 7 -23.92 1.24 -31.82
CA PRO A 7 -22.49 1.04 -31.94
C PRO A 7 -21.92 0.46 -30.64
N GLN A 8 -21.01 -0.49 -30.76
CA GLN A 8 -20.29 -1.08 -29.60
C GLN A 8 -19.01 -0.30 -29.37
N PRO A 9 -18.63 -0.05 -28.12
CA PRO A 9 -17.33 0.54 -27.84
C PRO A 9 -16.18 -0.27 -28.46
N ALA A 10 -15.18 0.45 -28.96
CA ALA A 10 -13.96 -0.15 -29.50
C ALA A 10 -12.75 0.55 -28.91
N VAL A 11 -11.89 -0.20 -28.21
CA VAL A 11 -10.64 0.32 -27.63
C VAL A 11 -9.51 0.09 -28.62
N THR A 12 -8.88 1.18 -29.07
CA THR A 12 -7.77 1.17 -30.02
C THR A 12 -6.41 1.20 -29.33
N SER A 13 -6.32 1.84 -28.14
CA SER A 13 -5.10 1.87 -27.34
C SER A 13 -5.40 1.90 -25.84
N VAL A 14 -4.43 1.36 -25.09
CA VAL A 14 -4.34 1.37 -23.62
C VAL A 14 -2.98 1.95 -23.26
N THR A 15 -2.93 2.98 -22.42
CA THR A 15 -1.65 3.64 -22.11
C THR A 15 -1.65 4.21 -20.69
N PRO A 16 -0.61 3.91 -19.89
CA PRO A 16 0.36 2.84 -20.10
C PRO A 16 -0.29 1.46 -19.93
N ASP A 17 0.30 0.41 -20.51
CA ASP A 17 -0.09 -0.99 -20.28
C ASP A 17 0.79 -1.68 -19.22
N THR A 18 1.68 -0.91 -18.61
CA THR A 18 2.54 -1.29 -17.49
C THR A 18 2.54 -0.19 -16.42
N GLY A 19 2.75 -0.54 -15.16
CA GLY A 19 2.86 0.47 -14.10
C GLY A 19 3.19 -0.14 -12.73
N SER A 20 3.22 0.74 -11.74
CA SER A 20 3.58 0.43 -10.35
C SER A 20 2.66 -0.62 -9.73
N VAL A 21 3.22 -1.52 -8.90
CA VAL A 21 2.44 -2.42 -8.04
C VAL A 21 1.58 -1.66 -7.02
N SER A 22 1.92 -0.42 -6.71
CA SER A 22 1.12 0.46 -5.84
C SER A 22 -0.06 1.13 -6.56
N GLY A 23 -0.24 0.86 -7.86
CA GLY A 23 -1.30 1.44 -8.67
C GLY A 23 -0.87 2.65 -9.49
N GLY A 24 -1.84 3.38 -10.04
CA GLY A 24 -1.55 4.53 -10.90
C GLY A 24 -2.74 4.97 -11.73
N THR A 25 -2.48 5.47 -12.93
CA THR A 25 -3.50 5.92 -13.88
C THR A 25 -3.32 5.23 -15.22
N LEU A 26 -4.43 4.81 -15.84
CA LEU A 26 -4.47 4.22 -17.17
C LEU A 26 -5.48 4.96 -18.02
N THR A 27 -5.15 5.20 -19.28
CA THR A 27 -6.01 5.83 -20.28
C THR A 27 -6.36 4.84 -21.39
N LEU A 28 -7.65 4.66 -21.63
CA LEU A 28 -8.19 3.98 -22.80
C LEU A 28 -8.54 5.03 -23.87
N ARG A 29 -8.21 4.77 -25.14
CA ARG A 29 -8.62 5.58 -26.28
C ARG A 29 -9.33 4.70 -27.31
N GLY A 30 -10.29 5.30 -28.04
CA GLY A 30 -11.07 4.58 -29.04
C GLY A 30 -12.36 5.29 -29.39
N ASP A 31 -13.38 4.54 -29.80
CA ASP A 31 -14.68 5.06 -30.21
C ASP A 31 -15.78 4.51 -29.29
N ASP A 32 -16.86 5.32 -29.14
CA ASP A 32 -18.03 5.02 -28.31
C ASP A 32 -17.71 4.68 -26.83
N LEU A 33 -16.55 5.15 -26.31
CA LEU A 33 -16.06 4.82 -24.97
C LEU A 33 -16.91 5.41 -23.83
N GLY A 34 -17.77 6.39 -24.08
CA GLY A 34 -18.74 6.88 -23.09
C GLY A 34 -19.73 5.82 -22.60
N ARG A 35 -19.74 4.62 -23.20
CA ARG A 35 -20.56 3.47 -22.81
C ARG A 35 -19.82 2.47 -21.94
N VAL A 36 -18.52 2.64 -21.72
CA VAL A 36 -17.74 1.81 -20.79
C VAL A 36 -18.27 2.01 -19.38
N THR A 37 -18.62 0.92 -18.71
CA THR A 37 -19.21 0.93 -17.37
C THR A 37 -18.30 0.32 -16.32
N GLU A 38 -17.34 -0.49 -16.75
CA GLU A 38 -16.42 -1.19 -15.83
C GLU A 38 -15.08 -1.47 -16.52
N VAL A 39 -14.02 -1.31 -15.77
CA VAL A 39 -12.68 -1.74 -16.14
C VAL A 39 -12.14 -2.58 -15.00
N LEU A 40 -11.70 -3.81 -15.30
CA LEU A 40 -11.12 -4.72 -14.33
C LEU A 40 -9.63 -4.96 -14.67
N ILE A 41 -8.78 -4.88 -13.67
CA ILE A 41 -7.35 -5.14 -13.78
C ILE A 41 -7.01 -6.22 -12.75
N GLY A 42 -6.60 -7.40 -13.22
CA GLY A 42 -6.40 -8.57 -12.35
C GLY A 42 -7.68 -8.98 -11.60
N GLY A 43 -8.85 -8.72 -12.16
CA GLY A 43 -10.14 -8.97 -11.52
C GLY A 43 -10.60 -7.89 -10.54
N GLN A 44 -9.75 -6.92 -10.20
CA GLN A 44 -10.10 -5.79 -9.33
C GLN A 44 -10.71 -4.64 -10.15
N SER A 45 -11.73 -3.97 -9.60
CA SER A 45 -12.37 -2.82 -10.25
C SER A 45 -11.45 -1.60 -10.24
N ALA A 46 -11.17 -1.06 -11.43
CA ALA A 46 -10.45 0.20 -11.61
C ALA A 46 -11.47 1.35 -11.69
N ALA A 47 -11.37 2.30 -10.75
CA ALA A 47 -12.31 3.41 -10.68
C ALA A 47 -12.23 4.30 -11.92
N ILE A 48 -13.37 4.53 -12.61
CA ILE A 48 -13.45 5.43 -13.74
C ILE A 48 -13.43 6.87 -13.24
N VAL A 49 -12.34 7.59 -13.52
CA VAL A 49 -12.14 9.00 -13.15
C VAL A 49 -12.88 9.92 -14.14
N SER A 50 -12.80 9.58 -15.43
CA SER A 50 -13.52 10.32 -16.48
C SER A 50 -13.79 9.42 -17.68
N ALA A 51 -14.94 9.66 -18.35
CA ALA A 51 -15.32 8.98 -19.57
C ALA A 51 -15.90 9.97 -20.58
N THR A 52 -15.40 9.91 -21.80
CA THR A 52 -15.90 10.65 -22.98
C THR A 52 -16.12 9.69 -24.14
N GLN A 53 -16.61 10.20 -25.28
CA GLN A 53 -16.80 9.41 -26.48
C GLN A 53 -15.50 8.70 -26.97
N HIS A 54 -14.32 9.32 -26.74
CA HIS A 54 -13.04 8.83 -27.28
C HIS A 54 -11.97 8.54 -26.23
N ARG A 55 -12.27 8.75 -24.95
CA ARG A 55 -11.27 8.57 -23.86
C ARG A 55 -11.96 8.14 -22.57
N VAL A 56 -11.37 7.14 -21.90
CA VAL A 56 -11.67 6.78 -20.51
C VAL A 56 -10.38 6.81 -19.71
N VAL A 57 -10.41 7.44 -18.55
CA VAL A 57 -9.31 7.46 -17.58
C VAL A 57 -9.73 6.68 -16.35
N VAL A 58 -8.91 5.76 -15.91
CA VAL A 58 -9.17 4.97 -14.71
C VAL A 58 -8.00 5.07 -13.72
N THR A 59 -8.31 4.95 -12.44
CA THR A 59 -7.31 4.69 -11.40
C THR A 59 -7.05 3.18 -11.37
N VAL A 60 -5.79 2.81 -11.64
CA VAL A 60 -5.33 1.42 -11.51
C VAL A 60 -5.24 1.08 -10.03
N PRO A 61 -5.89 0.01 -9.53
CA PRO A 61 -5.75 -0.40 -8.15
C PRO A 61 -4.32 -0.91 -7.88
N ALA A 62 -3.91 -0.98 -6.62
CA ALA A 62 -2.68 -1.69 -6.26
C ALA A 62 -2.78 -3.17 -6.67
N ALA A 63 -1.66 -3.75 -7.06
CA ALA A 63 -1.57 -5.19 -7.34
C ALA A 63 -1.93 -6.00 -6.09
N GLN A 64 -2.56 -7.14 -6.26
CA GLN A 64 -2.84 -8.03 -5.15
C GLN A 64 -1.53 -8.41 -4.44
N LEU A 65 -1.46 -8.17 -3.12
CA LEU A 65 -0.27 -8.34 -2.31
C LEU A 65 0.98 -7.62 -2.88
N PHE A 66 0.78 -6.56 -3.65
CA PHE A 66 1.87 -5.80 -4.30
C PHE A 66 2.84 -6.65 -5.13
N HIS A 67 2.34 -7.75 -5.69
CA HIS A 67 3.15 -8.63 -6.54
C HIS A 67 3.25 -8.10 -7.97
N ALA A 68 4.46 -8.07 -8.50
CA ALA A 68 4.70 -7.78 -9.90
C ALA A 68 4.24 -8.94 -10.79
N GLY A 69 3.79 -8.62 -11.99
CA GLY A 69 3.36 -9.60 -12.97
C GLY A 69 2.28 -9.10 -13.91
N SER A 70 2.03 -9.85 -14.98
CA SER A 70 0.98 -9.55 -15.95
C SER A 70 -0.35 -10.13 -15.48
N VAL A 71 -1.39 -9.30 -15.53
CA VAL A 71 -2.76 -9.66 -15.12
C VAL A 71 -3.76 -9.34 -16.25
N PRO A 72 -4.92 -10.00 -16.32
CA PRO A 72 -5.95 -9.69 -17.29
C PRO A 72 -6.46 -8.24 -17.16
N LEU A 73 -6.60 -7.55 -18.30
CA LEU A 73 -7.32 -6.29 -18.44
C LEU A 73 -8.65 -6.59 -19.13
N VAL A 74 -9.76 -6.36 -18.45
CA VAL A 74 -11.10 -6.58 -18.97
C VAL A 74 -11.89 -5.28 -18.94
N ILE A 75 -12.43 -4.89 -20.10
CA ILE A 75 -13.24 -3.66 -20.25
C ILE A 75 -14.66 -4.10 -20.57
N LYS A 76 -15.66 -3.52 -19.89
CA LYS A 76 -17.07 -3.86 -20.10
C LYS A 76 -17.92 -2.63 -20.43
N ALA A 77 -18.88 -2.83 -21.30
CA ALA A 77 -19.99 -1.93 -21.56
C ALA A 77 -21.28 -2.66 -21.15
N LYS A 78 -21.82 -2.31 -19.99
CA LYS A 78 -22.86 -3.08 -19.29
C LYS A 78 -22.36 -4.52 -19.01
N THR A 79 -23.01 -5.52 -19.61
CA THR A 79 -22.68 -6.95 -19.43
C THR A 79 -21.75 -7.50 -20.51
N LYS A 80 -21.39 -6.70 -21.54
CA LYS A 80 -20.58 -7.17 -22.67
C LYS A 80 -19.14 -6.74 -22.54
N THR A 81 -18.22 -7.68 -22.80
CA THR A 81 -16.79 -7.37 -22.91
C THR A 81 -16.52 -6.58 -24.19
N VAL A 82 -15.77 -5.50 -24.05
CA VAL A 82 -15.31 -4.65 -25.14
C VAL A 82 -14.03 -5.24 -25.73
N ALA A 83 -13.99 -5.36 -27.04
CA ALA A 83 -12.80 -5.86 -27.74
C ALA A 83 -11.66 -4.83 -27.62
N THR A 84 -10.48 -5.33 -27.33
CA THR A 84 -9.23 -4.56 -27.27
C THR A 84 -8.06 -5.40 -27.76
N LYS A 85 -7.04 -4.76 -28.33
CA LYS A 85 -5.78 -5.42 -28.69
C LYS A 85 -4.89 -5.66 -27.49
N VAL A 86 -5.04 -4.87 -26.42
CA VAL A 86 -4.30 -4.99 -25.16
C VAL A 86 -5.22 -5.66 -24.15
N SER A 87 -4.95 -6.92 -23.83
CA SER A 87 -5.75 -7.74 -22.92
C SER A 87 -5.11 -7.96 -21.56
N THR A 88 -3.93 -7.40 -21.33
CA THR A 88 -3.17 -7.52 -20.09
C THR A 88 -2.65 -6.16 -19.64
N TYR A 89 -2.46 -6.03 -18.32
CA TYR A 89 -1.71 -4.95 -17.68
C TYR A 89 -0.57 -5.59 -16.88
N THR A 90 0.62 -4.99 -16.92
CA THR A 90 1.78 -5.53 -16.23
C THR A 90 2.18 -4.64 -15.06
N TYR A 91 2.04 -5.15 -13.86
CA TYR A 91 2.52 -4.52 -12.63
C TYR A 91 4.03 -4.70 -12.49
N GLN A 92 4.71 -3.65 -12.06
CA GLN A 92 6.17 -3.60 -11.88
C GLN A 92 6.53 -2.94 -10.54
N VAL A 93 7.64 -3.37 -9.95
CA VAL A 93 8.26 -2.72 -8.79
C VAL A 93 9.18 -1.63 -9.30
N VAL A 94 8.75 -0.37 -9.26
CA VAL A 94 9.46 0.76 -9.89
C VAL A 94 9.71 1.93 -8.94
N THR A 95 8.94 2.06 -7.86
CA THR A 95 9.07 3.14 -6.88
C THR A 95 9.63 2.63 -5.55
N ASP A 96 10.03 3.55 -4.69
CA ASP A 96 10.48 3.24 -3.33
C ASP A 96 9.36 2.58 -2.51
N VAL A 97 8.13 3.09 -2.64
CA VAL A 97 6.93 2.49 -2.02
C VAL A 97 6.70 1.08 -2.55
N ASP A 98 6.88 0.84 -3.85
CA ASP A 98 6.73 -0.49 -4.43
C ASP A 98 7.69 -1.49 -3.81
N ARG A 99 8.97 -1.10 -3.64
CA ARG A 99 9.98 -1.95 -3.00
C ARG A 99 9.61 -2.26 -1.55
N GLN A 100 9.19 -1.24 -0.79
CA GLN A 100 8.74 -1.38 0.59
C GLN A 100 7.56 -2.36 0.69
N MET A 101 6.51 -2.14 -0.10
CA MET A 101 5.29 -2.94 -0.01
C MET A 101 5.47 -4.35 -0.55
N SER A 102 6.23 -4.51 -1.64
CA SER A 102 6.57 -5.84 -2.16
C SER A 102 7.37 -6.65 -1.13
N TYR A 103 8.31 -6.03 -0.40
CA TYR A 103 9.02 -6.64 0.71
C TYR A 103 8.05 -7.00 1.84
N ALA A 104 7.26 -6.06 2.30
CA ALA A 104 6.31 -6.26 3.39
C ALA A 104 5.37 -7.44 3.11
N MET A 105 4.77 -7.48 1.91
CA MET A 105 3.84 -8.55 1.53
C MET A 105 4.51 -9.90 1.25
N THR A 106 5.82 -9.92 1.02
CA THR A 106 6.59 -11.17 0.91
C THR A 106 6.85 -11.79 2.29
N TYR A 107 7.11 -10.94 3.28
CA TYR A 107 7.64 -11.39 4.57
C TYR A 107 6.70 -11.21 5.77
N TRP A 108 5.48 -10.69 5.60
CA TRP A 108 4.54 -10.46 6.71
C TRP A 108 4.20 -11.75 7.50
N GLN A 109 4.27 -12.91 6.86
CA GLN A 109 4.01 -14.22 7.47
C GLN A 109 5.25 -15.13 7.46
N ASN A 110 6.12 -14.96 6.44
CA ASN A 110 7.33 -15.75 6.25
C ASN A 110 8.54 -14.91 6.65
N TYR A 111 8.80 -14.78 7.94
CA TYR A 111 9.86 -13.93 8.49
C TYR A 111 11.22 -14.16 7.83
N ASN A 112 11.91 -13.09 7.43
CA ASN A 112 13.25 -13.14 6.84
C ASN A 112 14.34 -13.34 7.92
N THR A 113 14.19 -14.38 8.73
CA THR A 113 15.02 -14.65 9.90
C THR A 113 16.47 -14.95 9.56
N ALA A 114 16.73 -15.48 8.36
CA ALA A 114 18.10 -15.76 7.91
C ALA A 114 18.94 -14.48 7.74
N GLN A 115 18.30 -13.35 7.45
CA GLN A 115 18.97 -12.08 7.26
C GLN A 115 18.86 -11.15 8.48
N TRP A 116 17.71 -11.17 9.19
CA TRP A 116 17.39 -10.15 10.20
C TRP A 116 17.12 -10.70 11.60
N GLY A 117 17.19 -12.03 11.78
CA GLY A 117 16.83 -12.70 13.03
C GLY A 117 15.31 -12.73 13.26
N ASP A 118 14.94 -13.24 14.43
CA ASP A 118 13.58 -13.26 14.96
C ASP A 118 13.59 -12.56 16.32
N PHE A 119 12.89 -11.43 16.42
CA PHE A 119 12.84 -10.63 17.65
C PHE A 119 11.64 -10.96 18.54
N ASN A 120 10.77 -11.89 18.15
CA ASN A 120 9.66 -12.34 19.01
C ASN A 120 10.13 -12.81 20.39
N PRO A 121 11.24 -13.59 20.52
CA PRO A 121 11.76 -13.96 21.83
C PRO A 121 12.28 -12.78 22.68
N LEU A 122 12.52 -11.61 22.04
CA LEU A 122 13.01 -10.40 22.70
C LEU A 122 11.85 -9.45 23.10
N GLY A 123 10.61 -9.80 22.81
CA GLY A 123 9.42 -9.03 23.16
C GLY A 123 8.58 -8.55 21.97
N GLY A 124 8.99 -8.83 20.75
CA GLY A 124 8.24 -8.54 19.55
C GLY A 124 9.10 -8.18 18.34
N ASP A 125 8.62 -8.51 17.14
CA ASP A 125 9.34 -8.34 15.86
C ASP A 125 8.83 -7.15 15.03
N CYS A 126 7.84 -6.40 15.51
CA CYS A 126 7.17 -5.35 14.73
C CYS A 126 8.13 -4.23 14.27
N ALA A 127 9.02 -3.74 15.15
CA ALA A 127 9.99 -2.71 14.79
C ALA A 127 11.10 -3.28 13.86
N ASN A 128 11.56 -4.51 14.11
CA ASN A 128 12.51 -5.20 13.22
C ASN A 128 11.91 -5.33 11.81
N PHE A 129 10.65 -5.75 11.69
CA PHE A 129 9.97 -5.86 10.40
C PHE A 129 9.82 -4.50 9.70
N VAL A 130 9.37 -3.45 10.40
CA VAL A 130 9.24 -2.11 9.83
C VAL A 130 10.60 -1.60 9.35
N SER A 131 11.67 -1.79 10.13
CA SER A 131 13.04 -1.43 9.71
C SER A 131 13.46 -2.12 8.42
N GLN A 132 13.16 -3.40 8.27
CA GLN A 132 13.41 -4.15 7.04
C GLN A 132 12.65 -3.55 5.83
N THR A 133 11.39 -3.16 6.04
CA THR A 133 10.58 -2.54 4.96
C THR A 133 11.12 -1.17 4.56
N LEU A 134 11.61 -0.36 5.52
CA LEU A 134 12.24 0.93 5.27
C LEU A 134 13.57 0.78 4.52
N LEU A 135 14.36 -0.24 4.86
CA LEU A 135 15.58 -0.58 4.13
C LEU A 135 15.26 -0.97 2.68
N ALA A 136 14.23 -1.80 2.46
CA ALA A 136 13.75 -2.15 1.14
C ALA A 136 13.24 -0.92 0.35
N ARG A 137 12.65 0.07 1.03
CA ARG A 137 12.26 1.37 0.47
C ARG A 137 13.46 2.15 -0.05
N GLY A 138 14.67 1.91 0.46
CA GLY A 138 15.89 2.59 0.07
C GLY A 138 16.54 3.44 1.17
N TRP A 139 16.05 3.32 2.41
CA TRP A 139 16.72 3.93 3.55
C TRP A 139 18.09 3.28 3.77
N THR A 140 19.02 4.03 4.33
CA THR A 140 20.39 3.59 4.61
C THR A 140 20.63 3.52 6.11
N MET A 141 21.21 2.42 6.58
CA MET A 141 21.63 2.28 7.97
C MET A 141 22.67 3.34 8.33
N ASN A 142 22.66 3.75 9.59
CA ASN A 142 23.61 4.70 10.17
C ASN A 142 23.98 4.28 11.60
N SER A 143 24.71 5.11 12.34
CA SER A 143 25.14 4.77 13.71
C SER A 143 24.03 4.67 14.74
N GLU A 144 22.83 5.20 14.44
CA GLU A 144 21.68 5.22 15.35
C GLU A 144 20.60 4.20 14.97
N TRP A 145 20.50 3.84 13.67
CA TRP A 145 19.52 2.90 13.13
C TRP A 145 20.22 1.87 12.24
N TYR A 146 20.44 0.68 12.77
CA TYR A 146 21.16 -0.42 12.08
C TYR A 146 20.81 -1.79 12.62
N SER A 147 21.08 -2.83 11.80
CA SER A 147 21.13 -4.23 12.19
C SER A 147 22.19 -4.96 11.35
N TYR A 148 23.09 -5.67 12.00
CA TYR A 148 24.19 -6.43 11.40
C TYR A 148 24.19 -7.87 11.92
N ASP A 149 25.06 -8.70 11.37
CA ASP A 149 25.33 -10.05 11.83
C ASP A 149 24.04 -10.90 11.97
N ASN A 150 23.19 -10.86 10.93
CA ASN A 150 21.91 -11.57 10.88
C ASN A 150 21.00 -11.24 12.08
N GLY A 151 20.91 -9.96 12.44
CA GLY A 151 20.03 -9.48 13.51
C GLY A 151 20.55 -9.72 14.93
N THR A 152 21.82 -10.09 15.11
CA THR A 152 22.41 -10.26 16.45
C THR A 152 23.08 -9.00 16.98
N ASN A 153 23.39 -8.04 16.12
CA ASN A 153 23.99 -6.74 16.44
C ASN A 153 23.12 -5.63 15.87
N TRP A 154 22.29 -5.01 16.68
CA TRP A 154 21.31 -4.01 16.26
C TRP A 154 21.17 -2.86 17.24
N SER A 155 20.76 -1.70 16.73
CA SER A 155 20.47 -0.52 17.55
C SER A 155 19.05 -0.57 18.12
N PRO A 156 18.78 0.06 19.27
CA PRO A 156 17.43 0.16 19.81
C PRO A 156 16.41 0.75 18.81
N ALA A 157 16.81 1.73 18.00
CA ALA A 157 15.95 2.33 16.98
C ALA A 157 15.60 1.37 15.83
N TRP A 158 16.34 0.28 15.64
CA TRP A 158 16.00 -0.75 14.65
C TRP A 158 14.91 -1.71 15.13
N GLY A 159 14.98 -2.17 16.39
CA GLY A 159 14.21 -3.32 16.85
C GLY A 159 13.29 -3.06 18.06
N TYR A 160 13.20 -1.83 18.57
CA TYR A 160 12.39 -1.47 19.73
C TYR A 160 11.55 -0.24 19.47
N VAL A 161 10.21 -0.39 19.47
CA VAL A 161 9.26 0.64 19.02
C VAL A 161 9.44 2.00 19.71
N PRO A 162 9.58 2.10 21.06
CA PRO A 162 9.79 3.39 21.69
C PRO A 162 11.06 4.11 21.22
N ALA A 163 12.14 3.36 20.99
CA ALA A 163 13.39 3.93 20.51
C ALA A 163 13.31 4.29 19.02
N MET A 164 12.59 3.52 18.21
CA MET A 164 12.33 3.82 16.81
C MET A 164 11.51 5.09 16.67
N ASP A 165 10.43 5.24 17.45
CA ASP A 165 9.57 6.43 17.43
C ASP A 165 10.35 7.67 17.87
N ALA A 166 11.15 7.57 18.93
CA ALA A 166 12.03 8.66 19.36
C ALA A 166 13.07 9.05 18.29
N TYR A 167 13.63 8.05 17.57
CA TYR A 167 14.55 8.30 16.46
C TYR A 167 13.86 9.04 15.32
N PHE A 168 12.62 8.67 14.98
CA PHE A 168 11.84 9.37 13.96
C PHE A 168 11.55 10.81 14.36
N GLN A 169 11.13 11.06 15.61
CA GLN A 169 10.88 12.41 16.14
C GLN A 169 12.13 13.29 16.07
N GLN A 170 13.28 12.77 16.47
CA GLN A 170 14.55 13.52 16.47
C GLN A 170 15.08 13.79 15.06
N ASN A 171 14.80 12.92 14.09
CA ASN A 171 15.36 12.98 12.76
C ASN A 171 14.32 13.26 11.66
N ALA A 172 13.07 13.63 12.02
CA ALA A 172 11.94 13.73 11.09
C ALA A 172 12.25 14.54 9.83
N ALA A 173 12.82 15.74 10.00
CA ALA A 173 13.16 16.62 8.87
C ALA A 173 14.19 15.99 7.91
N HIS A 174 15.19 15.29 8.46
CA HIS A 174 16.23 14.62 7.66
C HIS A 174 15.70 13.38 6.95
N LEU A 175 14.81 12.65 7.60
CA LEU A 175 14.18 11.43 7.08
C LEU A 175 12.99 11.70 6.14
N GLY A 176 12.58 12.97 5.99
CA GLY A 176 11.40 13.35 5.22
C GLY A 176 10.11 12.84 5.86
N LEU A 177 10.05 12.80 7.20
CA LEU A 177 8.89 12.34 7.96
C LEU A 177 8.04 13.52 8.41
N THR A 178 6.72 13.32 8.40
CA THR A 178 5.74 14.23 9.02
C THR A 178 4.82 13.42 9.91
N GLU A 179 4.69 13.82 11.16
CA GLU A 179 3.77 13.21 12.11
C GLU A 179 2.34 13.72 11.89
N TYR A 180 1.35 12.80 11.95
CA TYR A 180 -0.07 13.11 11.90
C TYR A 180 -0.83 12.33 12.97
N PRO A 181 -1.84 12.93 13.64
CA PRO A 181 -2.69 12.19 14.54
C PRO A 181 -3.53 11.15 13.79
N LEU A 182 -4.01 10.09 14.46
CA LEU A 182 -4.85 9.03 13.84
C LEU A 182 -6.15 9.56 13.22
N SER A 183 -6.58 10.76 13.59
CA SER A 183 -7.75 11.44 13.02
C SER A 183 -7.49 12.07 11.65
N ASP A 184 -6.24 12.40 11.30
CA ASP A 184 -5.88 13.00 10.00
C ASP A 184 -5.49 11.92 8.99
N ARG A 185 -6.50 11.21 8.51
CA ARG A 185 -6.32 10.13 7.53
C ARG A 185 -6.16 10.64 6.10
N SER A 186 -6.53 11.88 5.84
CA SER A 186 -6.45 12.46 4.50
C SER A 186 -5.02 12.68 4.02
N SER A 187 -4.08 12.80 4.96
CA SER A 187 -2.65 12.98 4.70
C SER A 187 -1.88 11.65 4.57
N ILE A 188 -2.56 10.50 4.78
CA ILE A 188 -1.93 9.20 4.87
C ILE A 188 -2.02 8.43 3.55
N LYS A 189 -0.94 7.73 3.22
CA LYS A 189 -0.78 6.95 1.99
C LYS A 189 -0.15 5.59 2.26
N ILE A 190 -0.24 4.70 1.29
CA ILE A 190 0.42 3.39 1.32
C ILE A 190 1.93 3.59 1.54
N GLY A 191 2.51 2.77 2.43
CA GLY A 191 3.90 2.81 2.83
C GLY A 191 4.21 3.75 4.00
N ASP A 192 3.26 4.56 4.46
CA ASP A 192 3.38 5.31 5.72
C ASP A 192 3.35 4.35 6.91
N LEU A 193 3.72 4.83 8.08
CA LEU A 193 3.79 4.02 9.29
C LEU A 193 2.71 4.46 10.29
N VAL A 194 2.29 3.54 11.15
CA VAL A 194 1.41 3.84 12.27
C VAL A 194 2.01 3.29 13.56
N VAL A 195 2.12 4.14 14.56
CA VAL A 195 2.60 3.83 15.92
C VAL A 195 1.40 3.78 16.85
N PHE A 196 1.34 2.77 17.70
CA PHE A 196 0.28 2.55 18.66
C PHE A 196 0.77 2.62 20.10
N PHE A 197 -0.08 3.17 20.96
CA PHE A 197 0.00 3.15 22.42
C PHE A 197 -1.25 2.42 22.91
N TRP A 198 -1.09 1.21 23.42
CA TRP A 198 -2.24 0.38 23.83
C TRP A 198 -2.96 0.93 25.03
N LYS A 199 -2.24 1.66 25.92
CA LYS A 199 -2.79 2.35 27.08
C LYS A 199 -2.39 3.81 27.09
N THR A 200 -3.28 4.68 27.55
CA THR A 200 -3.00 6.11 27.66
C THR A 200 -1.87 6.36 28.66
N GLY A 201 -0.85 7.10 28.24
CA GLY A 201 0.32 7.48 29.04
C GLY A 201 1.45 6.45 29.04
N ASP A 202 1.31 5.36 28.31
CA ASP A 202 2.36 4.36 28.10
C ASP A 202 3.36 4.83 27.02
N THR A 203 4.45 4.07 26.91
CA THR A 203 5.38 4.15 25.78
C THR A 203 4.76 3.50 24.55
N ALA A 204 5.29 3.82 23.36
CA ALA A 204 4.84 3.18 22.12
C ALA A 204 5.01 1.65 22.19
N ASP A 205 3.94 0.92 21.88
CA ASP A 205 3.89 -0.54 22.04
C ASP A 205 4.07 -1.28 20.72
N HIS A 206 3.55 -0.72 19.64
CA HIS A 206 3.47 -1.42 18.35
C HIS A 206 3.62 -0.46 17.17
N ILE A 207 4.10 -0.98 16.05
CA ILE A 207 4.25 -0.24 14.80
C ILE A 207 3.91 -1.13 13.61
N MET A 208 3.22 -0.57 12.61
CA MET A 208 2.85 -1.26 11.38
C MET A 208 3.04 -0.34 10.17
N VAL A 209 3.07 -0.93 8.97
CA VAL A 209 3.12 -0.22 7.69
C VAL A 209 1.70 -0.11 7.13
N VAL A 210 1.31 1.05 6.60
CA VAL A 210 0.03 1.24 5.91
C VAL A 210 0.05 0.46 4.60
N SER A 211 -0.82 -0.55 4.50
CA SER A 211 -0.94 -1.43 3.32
C SER A 211 -2.12 -1.07 2.41
N GLY A 212 -3.04 -0.26 2.88
CA GLY A 212 -4.19 0.16 2.08
C GLY A 212 -4.85 1.43 2.59
N VAL A 213 -5.30 2.25 1.65
CA VAL A 213 -6.11 3.47 1.90
C VAL A 213 -7.32 3.41 0.98
N ARG A 214 -8.53 3.36 1.53
CA ARG A 214 -9.77 3.28 0.75
C ARG A 214 -10.75 4.37 1.17
N HIS A 215 -11.38 4.99 0.19
CA HIS A 215 -12.45 5.96 0.40
C HIS A 215 -13.79 5.27 0.22
N VAL A 216 -14.57 5.17 1.28
CA VAL A 216 -15.89 4.49 1.30
C VAL A 216 -16.88 5.36 2.05
N ASP A 217 -17.94 5.79 1.38
CA ASP A 217 -19.04 6.58 1.95
C ASP A 217 -18.56 7.82 2.75
N GLY A 218 -17.58 8.53 2.19
CA GLY A 218 -16.98 9.74 2.79
C GLY A 218 -16.01 9.47 3.95
N LYS A 219 -15.73 8.20 4.26
CA LYS A 219 -14.72 7.79 5.24
C LYS A 219 -13.44 7.32 4.56
N ILE A 220 -12.32 7.49 5.24
CA ILE A 220 -11.03 6.95 4.82
C ILE A 220 -10.70 5.76 5.74
N LEU A 221 -10.67 4.57 5.15
CA LEU A 221 -10.34 3.32 5.81
C LEU A 221 -8.86 3.01 5.57
N ILE A 222 -8.13 2.74 6.65
CA ILE A 222 -6.70 2.42 6.62
C ILE A 222 -6.54 0.93 6.96
N SER A 223 -5.79 0.23 6.13
CA SER A 223 -5.34 -1.14 6.39
C SER A 223 -3.83 -1.16 6.61
N MET A 224 -3.34 -2.13 7.39
CA MET A 224 -1.95 -2.18 7.84
C MET A 224 -1.38 -3.59 7.69
N VAL A 225 -0.07 -3.66 7.49
CA VAL A 225 0.71 -4.89 7.48
C VAL A 225 1.79 -4.83 8.56
N GLY A 226 2.03 -5.95 9.25
CA GLY A 226 3.03 -6.01 10.32
C GLY A 226 3.20 -7.39 10.91
N HIS A 227 4.26 -7.54 11.69
CA HIS A 227 4.54 -8.69 12.54
C HIS A 227 3.92 -8.53 13.93
N ASN A 228 3.93 -9.60 14.71
CA ASN A 228 3.17 -9.77 15.94
C ASN A 228 1.67 -9.72 15.66
N ASP A 229 1.03 -10.88 15.67
CA ASP A 229 -0.31 -11.15 15.12
C ASP A 229 -0.39 -11.04 13.59
N ASP A 230 0.70 -11.23 12.90
CA ASP A 230 0.91 -11.35 11.44
C ASP A 230 -0.29 -11.00 10.54
N TYR A 231 -0.43 -9.73 10.21
CA TYR A 231 -1.49 -9.24 9.32
C TYR A 231 -0.91 -8.66 8.03
N ASP A 232 -1.65 -8.83 6.93
CA ASP A 232 -1.39 -8.19 5.63
C ASP A 232 -2.27 -6.94 5.38
N TYR A 233 -3.54 -6.96 5.87
CA TYR A 233 -4.49 -5.85 5.73
C TYR A 233 -5.33 -5.65 7.00
N ARG A 234 -4.68 -5.52 8.17
CA ARG A 234 -5.35 -5.26 9.44
C ARG A 234 -6.06 -3.91 9.40
N ASP A 235 -7.34 -3.89 9.73
CA ASP A 235 -8.14 -2.66 9.76
C ASP A 235 -7.79 -1.80 11.00
N LEU A 236 -7.48 -0.51 10.78
CA LEU A 236 -7.11 0.41 11.85
C LEU A 236 -8.26 0.64 12.85
N ASP A 237 -9.50 0.81 12.36
CA ASP A 237 -10.63 1.10 13.24
C ASP A 237 -10.93 -0.08 14.14
N THR A 238 -10.93 -1.29 13.60
CA THR A 238 -11.07 -2.53 14.37
C THR A 238 -9.95 -2.65 15.42
N THR A 239 -8.71 -2.33 15.03
CA THR A 239 -7.57 -2.39 15.96
C THR A 239 -7.75 -1.51 17.18
N ILE A 240 -8.17 -0.25 17.01
CA ILE A 240 -8.27 0.71 18.14
C ILE A 240 -9.62 0.68 18.86
N THR A 241 -10.67 0.07 18.29
CA THR A 241 -12.00 0.05 18.91
C THR A 241 -12.41 -1.32 19.43
N VAL A 242 -11.89 -2.41 18.86
CA VAL A 242 -12.28 -3.79 19.18
C VAL A 242 -11.12 -4.55 19.81
N ASP A 243 -9.96 -4.61 19.13
CA ASP A 243 -8.81 -5.40 19.60
C ASP A 243 -8.15 -4.73 20.82
N HIS A 244 -7.96 -3.41 20.76
CA HIS A 244 -7.34 -2.60 21.82
C HIS A 244 -8.22 -1.37 22.12
N PRO A 245 -9.39 -1.53 22.78
CA PRO A 245 -10.29 -0.41 23.06
C PRO A 245 -9.62 0.68 23.89
N GLY A 246 -9.62 1.91 23.37
CA GLY A 246 -8.97 3.05 24.00
C GLY A 246 -7.51 3.26 23.64
N ALA A 247 -6.96 2.44 22.74
CA ALA A 247 -5.63 2.67 22.17
C ALA A 247 -5.57 4.03 21.48
N THR A 248 -4.42 4.68 21.57
CA THR A 248 -4.05 5.91 20.86
C THR A 248 -2.89 5.66 19.92
N GLY A 249 -2.50 6.65 19.14
CA GLY A 249 -1.36 6.53 18.23
C GLY A 249 -1.22 7.72 17.32
N HIS A 250 -0.25 7.62 16.43
CA HIS A 250 -0.01 8.59 15.39
C HIS A 250 0.56 7.92 14.13
N PHE A 251 0.50 8.63 13.03
CA PHE A 251 1.14 8.23 11.78
C PHE A 251 2.47 8.96 11.58
N TRP A 252 3.41 8.26 10.96
CA TRP A 252 4.56 8.86 10.29
C TRP A 252 4.36 8.79 8.78
N SER A 253 4.05 9.90 8.15
CA SER A 253 3.98 9.98 6.69
C SER A 253 5.37 10.25 6.12
N ILE A 254 5.79 9.40 5.18
CA ILE A 254 7.12 9.43 4.56
C ILE A 254 7.03 10.21 3.25
N ALA A 255 7.87 11.22 3.03
CA ALA A 255 7.95 11.93 1.76
C ALA A 255 8.21 10.96 0.58
N ASN A 256 7.61 11.28 -0.58
CA ASN A 256 7.84 10.50 -1.82
C ASN A 256 9.16 10.89 -2.47
#